data_08d20845ee117b966a7d3760f31684a0
#
_entry.id   08d20845ee117b966a7d3760f31684a0
#
_cell.length_a   1.000
_cell.length_b   1.000
_cell.length_c   1.000
_cell.angle_alpha   90.00
_cell.angle_beta   90.00
_cell.angle_gamma   90.00
#
_symmetry.space_group_name_H-M   'P 1'
#
loop_
_entity.id
_entity.type
_entity.pdbx_description
1 polymer ?
#
loop_
_entity_poly.entity_id
_entity_poly.type
_entity_poly.pdbx_seq_one_letter_code
_entity_poly.pdbx_strand_id
1 'polypeptide(L)'
;MPYRPPKRILRATPRTVDMRSLGLATLRVGDRALPFNLPGVDGANHSLADYSGKEAVVVIFSCNHCPYVRAWEDRMVKIQEDYASKGVQLLAINSNDAAKYPEDSFPKMKERAHEKRFNFPYLRDESQEVASAYGAERTPEVFLFDKSAALRYHGVIDDNYDDQTAVKVKYLRDALDALISGTLPRTTETKPVGCSIKWK
;
A
#
# COMPACT_ATOMS: atom_id res chain seq x y z
N MET A 1 54.76 26.58 -3.35
CA MET A 1 54.03 25.32 -2.97
C MET A 1 52.86 25.19 -3.93
N PRO A 2 52.71 24.13 -4.70
CA PRO A 2 51.60 23.96 -5.64
C PRO A 2 50.32 23.55 -4.92
N TYR A 3 49.25 24.20 -5.26
CA TYR A 3 47.85 23.92 -4.81
C TYR A 3 47.40 22.50 -5.18
N ARG A 4 46.95 21.71 -4.20
CA ARG A 4 46.34 20.40 -4.39
C ARG A 4 44.83 20.53 -4.20
N PRO A 5 44.00 20.26 -5.22
CA PRO A 5 42.57 20.34 -5.07
C PRO A 5 42.05 19.21 -4.17
N PRO A 6 40.93 19.43 -3.41
CA PRO A 6 40.38 18.43 -2.53
C PRO A 6 39.81 17.24 -3.34
N LYS A 7 40.02 16.03 -2.82
CA LYS A 7 39.50 14.80 -3.42
C LYS A 7 37.96 14.84 -3.45
N ARG A 8 37.39 14.68 -4.65
CA ARG A 8 35.98 14.53 -4.88
C ARG A 8 35.48 13.29 -4.14
N ILE A 9 34.66 13.48 -3.11
CA ILE A 9 33.93 12.40 -2.46
C ILE A 9 32.87 11.93 -3.45
N LEU A 10 33.09 10.77 -4.06
CA LEU A 10 32.07 10.06 -4.85
C LEU A 10 30.95 9.68 -3.89
N ARG A 11 29.81 10.37 -3.98
CA ARG A 11 28.58 9.90 -3.35
C ARG A 11 28.22 8.57 -4.00
N ALA A 12 28.21 7.51 -3.20
CA ALA A 12 27.73 6.21 -3.64
C ALA A 12 26.28 6.38 -4.10
N THR A 13 26.02 6.08 -5.36
CA THR A 13 24.65 5.88 -5.87
C THR A 13 24.01 4.78 -5.04
N PRO A 14 22.76 4.95 -4.59
CA PRO A 14 22.05 3.88 -3.91
C PRO A 14 22.05 2.66 -4.85
N ARG A 15 22.58 1.54 -4.39
CA ARG A 15 22.48 0.26 -5.12
C ARG A 15 20.98 0.00 -5.30
N THR A 16 20.52 -0.03 -6.53
CA THR A 16 19.25 -0.63 -6.88
C THR A 16 19.27 -2.07 -6.38
N VAL A 17 18.47 -2.34 -5.36
CA VAL A 17 18.27 -3.72 -4.88
C VAL A 17 17.56 -4.44 -6.01
N ASP A 18 18.22 -5.47 -6.57
CA ASP A 18 17.59 -6.34 -7.56
C ASP A 18 16.49 -7.14 -6.86
N MET A 19 15.27 -6.70 -7.06
CA MET A 19 14.05 -7.28 -6.46
C MET A 19 13.85 -8.76 -6.85
N ARG A 20 14.48 -9.22 -7.93
CA ARG A 20 14.41 -10.61 -8.39
C ARG A 20 15.23 -11.59 -7.54
N SER A 21 16.18 -11.08 -6.75
CA SER A 21 17.01 -11.91 -5.86
C SER A 21 16.37 -12.17 -4.50
N LEU A 22 15.30 -11.45 -4.16
CA LEU A 22 14.47 -11.68 -2.98
C LEU A 22 13.38 -12.67 -3.40
N GLY A 23 13.65 -13.98 -3.25
CA GLY A 23 12.71 -15.04 -3.62
C GLY A 23 11.28 -14.74 -3.13
N LEU A 24 10.27 -15.25 -3.86
CA LEU A 24 8.81 -15.13 -3.69
C LEU A 24 8.28 -15.41 -2.26
N ALA A 25 8.76 -14.68 -1.25
CA ALA A 25 8.27 -14.78 0.11
C ALA A 25 7.41 -13.55 0.39
N THR A 26 6.15 -13.76 0.71
CA THR A 26 5.27 -12.74 1.30
C THR A 26 5.99 -12.03 2.44
N LEU A 27 5.89 -10.68 2.49
CA LEU A 27 6.39 -9.90 3.61
C LEU A 27 5.80 -10.42 4.91
N ARG A 28 6.64 -10.60 5.91
CA ARG A 28 6.24 -11.04 7.24
C ARG A 28 6.18 -9.89 8.21
N VAL A 29 5.37 -10.00 9.24
CA VAL A 29 5.33 -9.03 10.32
C VAL A 29 6.73 -8.84 10.91
N GLY A 30 7.17 -7.58 10.96
CA GLY A 30 8.52 -7.17 11.34
C GLY A 30 9.45 -6.87 10.15
N ASP A 31 9.18 -7.37 8.95
CA ASP A 31 9.97 -7.04 7.76
C ASP A 31 9.81 -5.56 7.38
N ARG A 32 10.83 -5.01 6.75
CA ARG A 32 10.78 -3.63 6.25
C ARG A 32 9.99 -3.55 4.95
N ALA A 33 9.20 -2.48 4.81
CA ALA A 33 8.53 -2.14 3.58
C ALA A 33 9.53 -2.07 2.40
N LEU A 34 9.15 -2.65 1.28
CA LEU A 34 9.96 -2.61 0.07
C LEU A 34 9.68 -1.32 -0.71
N PRO A 35 10.72 -0.68 -1.27
CA PRO A 35 10.56 0.57 -1.98
C PRO A 35 9.80 0.38 -3.28
N PHE A 36 9.02 1.38 -3.66
CA PHE A 36 8.42 1.51 -4.97
C PHE A 36 8.40 2.98 -5.42
N ASN A 37 8.20 3.20 -6.71
CA ASN A 37 7.92 4.51 -7.30
C ASN A 37 6.95 4.30 -8.45
N LEU A 38 5.67 4.66 -8.24
CA LEU A 38 4.57 4.34 -9.13
C LEU A 38 3.80 5.59 -9.56
N PRO A 39 3.26 5.63 -10.80
CA PRO A 39 2.41 6.71 -11.25
C PRO A 39 1.06 6.68 -10.52
N GLY A 40 0.64 7.83 -10.01
CA GLY A 40 -0.65 8.06 -9.38
C GLY A 40 -1.68 8.62 -10.36
N VAL A 41 -2.96 8.36 -10.07
CA VAL A 41 -4.08 8.89 -10.87
C VAL A 41 -4.18 10.41 -10.83
N ASP A 42 -3.55 11.06 -9.87
CA ASP A 42 -3.42 12.51 -9.73
C ASP A 42 -2.38 13.12 -10.68
N GLY A 43 -1.66 12.29 -11.44
CA GLY A 43 -0.64 12.70 -12.41
C GLY A 43 0.77 12.85 -11.82
N ALA A 44 0.95 12.60 -10.53
CA ALA A 44 2.27 12.56 -9.89
C ALA A 44 2.80 11.11 -9.77
N ASN A 45 4.11 10.97 -9.62
CA ASN A 45 4.70 9.72 -9.15
C ASN A 45 4.79 9.75 -7.64
N HIS A 46 4.49 8.64 -7.02
CA HIS A 46 4.56 8.45 -5.57
C HIS A 46 5.56 7.35 -5.24
N SER A 47 6.54 7.69 -4.42
CA SER A 47 7.45 6.72 -3.84
C SER A 47 7.10 6.46 -2.37
N LEU A 48 7.40 5.27 -1.87
CA LEU A 48 7.22 4.98 -0.44
C LEU A 48 8.01 5.96 0.44
N ALA A 49 9.16 6.45 -0.05
CA ALA A 49 10.01 7.41 0.67
C ALA A 49 9.34 8.77 0.92
N ASP A 50 8.38 9.18 0.07
CA ASP A 50 7.64 10.44 0.23
C ASP A 50 6.81 10.45 1.53
N TYR A 51 6.56 9.28 2.10
CA TYR A 51 5.74 9.09 3.29
C TYR A 51 6.56 8.73 4.54
N SER A 52 7.90 8.84 4.48
CA SER A 52 8.82 8.46 5.58
C SER A 52 8.62 9.23 6.89
N GLY A 53 7.94 10.39 6.83
CA GLY A 53 7.62 11.19 8.02
C GLY A 53 6.27 10.87 8.67
N LYS A 54 5.55 9.86 8.17
CA LYS A 54 4.24 9.46 8.71
C LYS A 54 4.38 8.54 9.93
N GLU A 55 3.43 8.62 10.84
CA GLU A 55 3.35 7.68 11.98
C GLU A 55 3.03 6.25 11.51
N ALA A 56 2.23 6.14 10.44
CA ALA A 56 1.96 4.87 9.79
C ALA A 56 1.65 5.05 8.30
N VAL A 57 2.01 4.05 7.49
CA VAL A 57 1.66 3.96 6.07
C VAL A 57 0.89 2.67 5.84
N VAL A 58 -0.29 2.80 5.23
CA VAL A 58 -1.14 1.67 4.83
C VAL A 58 -1.03 1.49 3.33
N VAL A 59 -0.49 0.37 2.87
CA VAL A 59 -0.50 -0.03 1.46
C VAL A 59 -1.62 -1.05 1.27
N ILE A 60 -2.53 -0.79 0.33
CA ILE A 60 -3.64 -1.69 0.01
C ILE A 60 -3.54 -2.06 -1.47
N PHE A 61 -3.27 -3.33 -1.78
CA PHE A 61 -3.45 -3.82 -3.14
C PHE A 61 -4.94 -3.86 -3.46
N SER A 62 -5.33 -3.13 -4.49
CA SER A 62 -6.73 -2.83 -4.82
C SER A 62 -6.96 -2.93 -6.32
N CYS A 63 -8.21 -2.81 -6.75
CA CYS A 63 -8.57 -2.77 -8.17
C CYS A 63 -9.97 -2.16 -8.37
N ASN A 64 -10.41 -1.97 -9.61
CA ASN A 64 -11.70 -1.33 -9.88
C ASN A 64 -12.88 -2.30 -9.95
N HIS A 65 -12.64 -3.55 -10.39
CA HIS A 65 -13.74 -4.46 -10.73
C HIS A 65 -14.11 -5.46 -9.62
N CYS A 66 -13.23 -5.64 -8.61
CA CYS A 66 -13.45 -6.62 -7.54
C CYS A 66 -14.63 -6.20 -6.63
N PRO A 67 -15.67 -7.04 -6.45
CA PRO A 67 -16.80 -6.71 -5.58
C PRO A 67 -16.38 -6.51 -4.12
N TYR A 68 -15.37 -7.23 -3.64
CA TYR A 68 -14.83 -7.04 -2.29
C TYR A 68 -14.18 -5.67 -2.13
N VAL A 69 -13.40 -5.21 -3.12
CA VAL A 69 -12.85 -3.86 -3.09
C VAL A 69 -13.97 -2.82 -3.06
N ARG A 70 -14.95 -2.97 -3.96
CA ARG A 70 -16.09 -2.04 -4.04
C ARG A 70 -16.88 -1.93 -2.74
N ALA A 71 -16.99 -3.04 -2.02
CA ALA A 71 -17.67 -3.07 -0.72
C ALA A 71 -16.89 -2.33 0.38
N TRP A 72 -15.55 -2.25 0.28
CA TRP A 72 -14.70 -1.59 1.27
C TRP A 72 -14.24 -0.18 0.90
N GLU A 73 -14.41 0.28 -0.36
CA GLU A 73 -13.90 1.58 -0.83
C GLU A 73 -14.30 2.76 0.06
N ASP A 74 -15.59 2.85 0.42
CA ASP A 74 -16.09 3.95 1.25
C ASP A 74 -15.48 3.90 2.67
N ARG A 75 -15.19 2.68 3.17
CA ARG A 75 -14.47 2.50 4.45
C ARG A 75 -13.00 2.89 4.33
N MET A 76 -12.35 2.63 3.19
CA MET A 76 -10.98 3.09 2.95
C MET A 76 -10.90 4.63 2.96
N VAL A 77 -11.85 5.30 2.26
CA VAL A 77 -11.98 6.77 2.29
C VAL A 77 -12.18 7.27 3.72
N LYS A 78 -13.09 6.64 4.47
CA LYS A 78 -13.37 7.03 5.86
C LYS A 78 -12.18 6.78 6.80
N ILE A 79 -11.41 5.72 6.59
CA ILE A 79 -10.18 5.47 7.36
C ILE A 79 -9.16 6.58 7.07
N GLN A 80 -8.91 6.92 5.80
CA GLN A 80 -7.98 8.01 5.49
C GLN A 80 -8.44 9.34 6.11
N GLU A 81 -9.73 9.67 6.03
CA GLU A 81 -10.29 10.88 6.64
C GLU A 81 -10.04 10.92 8.16
N ASP A 82 -10.35 9.84 8.87
CA ASP A 82 -10.29 9.76 10.34
C ASP A 82 -8.85 9.76 10.89
N TYR A 83 -7.88 9.31 10.07
CA TYR A 83 -6.51 9.11 10.52
C TYR A 83 -5.47 10.04 9.87
N ALA A 84 -5.84 10.83 8.86
CA ALA A 84 -4.91 11.75 8.19
C ALA A 84 -4.26 12.74 9.17
N SER A 85 -5.03 13.35 10.06
CA SER A 85 -4.54 14.30 11.07
C SER A 85 -3.68 13.64 12.15
N LYS A 86 -3.75 12.32 12.27
CA LYS A 86 -2.94 11.52 13.19
C LYS A 86 -1.63 11.02 12.55
N GLY A 87 -1.29 11.52 11.37
CA GLY A 87 -0.05 11.16 10.68
C GLY A 87 -0.11 9.84 9.90
N VAL A 88 -1.29 9.32 9.58
CA VAL A 88 -1.47 8.11 8.77
C VAL A 88 -1.64 8.47 7.29
N GLN A 89 -1.01 7.70 6.41
CA GLN A 89 -1.24 7.76 4.98
C GLN A 89 -1.64 6.40 4.41
N LEU A 90 -2.77 6.37 3.72
CA LEU A 90 -3.22 5.22 2.93
C LEU A 90 -2.77 5.39 1.48
N LEU A 91 -2.31 4.31 0.86
CA LEU A 91 -1.94 4.21 -0.56
C LEU A 91 -2.64 2.99 -1.12
N ALA A 92 -3.41 3.14 -2.20
CA ALA A 92 -3.98 2.02 -2.93
C ALA A 92 -3.14 1.73 -4.19
N ILE A 93 -2.88 0.46 -4.48
CA ILE A 93 -2.08 0.03 -5.64
C ILE A 93 -2.90 -0.96 -6.48
N ASN A 94 -3.04 -0.68 -7.78
CA ASN A 94 -3.66 -1.59 -8.73
C ASN A 94 -2.58 -2.24 -9.61
N SER A 95 -2.44 -3.56 -9.45
CA SER A 95 -1.47 -4.39 -10.18
C SER A 95 -2.14 -5.35 -11.16
N ASN A 96 -3.45 -5.25 -11.39
CA ASN A 96 -4.16 -6.16 -12.30
C ASN A 96 -3.74 -5.97 -13.76
N ASP A 97 -3.73 -7.06 -14.53
CA ASP A 97 -3.54 -7.04 -15.97
C ASP A 97 -4.69 -6.31 -16.69
N ALA A 98 -4.47 -5.05 -17.05
CA ALA A 98 -5.47 -4.21 -17.70
C ALA A 98 -5.74 -4.61 -19.17
N ALA A 99 -4.90 -5.43 -19.79
CA ALA A 99 -5.15 -5.95 -21.14
C ALA A 99 -6.28 -6.98 -21.12
N LYS A 100 -6.30 -7.85 -20.10
CA LYS A 100 -7.38 -8.83 -19.89
C LYS A 100 -8.57 -8.26 -19.13
N TYR A 101 -8.33 -7.25 -18.28
CA TYR A 101 -9.35 -6.63 -17.42
C TYR A 101 -9.37 -5.10 -17.63
N PRO A 102 -9.97 -4.59 -18.73
CA PRO A 102 -9.93 -3.18 -19.13
C PRO A 102 -10.48 -2.20 -18.07
N GLU A 103 -11.34 -2.67 -17.17
CA GLU A 103 -11.86 -1.88 -16.05
C GLU A 103 -10.75 -1.45 -15.08
N ASP A 104 -9.60 -2.13 -15.09
CA ASP A 104 -8.44 -1.81 -14.26
C ASP A 104 -7.39 -0.97 -15.00
N SER A 105 -7.71 -0.48 -16.22
CA SER A 105 -6.83 0.41 -16.95
C SER A 105 -6.62 1.74 -16.22
N PHE A 106 -5.47 2.38 -16.46
CA PHE A 106 -5.13 3.64 -15.79
C PHE A 106 -6.18 4.76 -15.99
N PRO A 107 -6.80 4.94 -17.21
CA PRO A 107 -7.92 5.85 -17.36
C PRO A 107 -9.11 5.50 -16.46
N LYS A 108 -9.45 4.20 -16.37
CA LYS A 108 -10.55 3.74 -15.51
C LYS A 108 -10.26 3.91 -14.01
N MET A 109 -9.00 3.79 -13.60
CA MET A 109 -8.58 4.12 -12.23
C MET A 109 -8.83 5.61 -11.90
N LYS A 110 -8.54 6.52 -12.85
CA LYS A 110 -8.83 7.96 -12.69
C LYS A 110 -10.33 8.22 -12.53
N GLU A 111 -11.15 7.60 -13.41
CA GLU A 111 -12.61 7.70 -13.33
C GLU A 111 -13.12 7.20 -11.97
N ARG A 112 -12.63 6.04 -11.51
CA ARG A 112 -13.05 5.44 -10.24
C ARG A 112 -12.65 6.28 -9.04
N ALA A 113 -11.42 6.77 -9.01
CA ALA A 113 -10.92 7.62 -7.94
C ALA A 113 -11.74 8.92 -7.83
N HIS A 114 -12.11 9.51 -8.96
CA HIS A 114 -12.98 10.70 -9.01
C HIS A 114 -14.41 10.38 -8.52
N GLU A 115 -15.04 9.32 -9.04
CA GLU A 115 -16.38 8.86 -8.67
C GLU A 115 -16.49 8.63 -7.16
N LYS A 116 -15.51 7.91 -6.59
CA LYS A 116 -15.48 7.54 -5.18
C LYS A 116 -14.84 8.59 -4.28
N ARG A 117 -14.38 9.70 -4.85
CA ARG A 117 -13.72 10.79 -4.12
C ARG A 117 -12.58 10.29 -3.25
N PHE A 118 -11.71 9.46 -3.82
CA PHE A 118 -10.56 8.95 -3.08
C PHE A 118 -9.72 10.11 -2.54
N ASN A 119 -9.50 10.11 -1.24
CA ASN A 119 -8.71 11.10 -0.51
C ASN A 119 -7.31 10.58 -0.17
N PHE A 120 -6.85 9.59 -0.94
CA PHE A 120 -5.55 8.94 -0.87
C PHE A 120 -5.03 8.66 -2.27
N PRO A 121 -3.69 8.55 -2.47
CA PRO A 121 -3.10 8.18 -3.74
C PRO A 121 -3.56 6.80 -4.22
N TYR A 122 -3.95 6.72 -5.50
CA TYR A 122 -4.26 5.47 -6.18
C TYR A 122 -3.25 5.24 -7.30
N LEU A 123 -2.43 4.22 -7.18
CA LEU A 123 -1.19 4.02 -7.92
C LEU A 123 -1.32 2.85 -8.88
N ARG A 124 -0.65 2.96 -10.03
CA ARG A 124 -0.60 1.89 -11.05
C ARG A 124 0.71 1.14 -10.97
N ASP A 125 0.67 -0.15 -10.66
CA ASP A 125 1.78 -1.11 -10.76
C ASP A 125 1.63 -1.93 -12.04
N GLU A 126 1.98 -1.29 -13.18
CA GLU A 126 1.81 -1.92 -14.52
C GLU A 126 2.70 -3.14 -14.70
N SER A 127 3.91 -3.14 -14.15
CA SER A 127 4.85 -4.26 -14.23
C SER A 127 4.49 -5.44 -13.35
N GLN A 128 3.64 -5.23 -12.33
CA GLN A 128 3.28 -6.18 -11.27
C GLN A 128 4.46 -6.54 -10.34
N GLU A 129 5.56 -5.82 -10.47
CA GLU A 129 6.77 -6.08 -9.67
C GLU A 129 6.55 -5.75 -8.19
N VAL A 130 5.78 -4.68 -7.90
CA VAL A 130 5.50 -4.30 -6.51
C VAL A 130 4.59 -5.32 -5.83
N ALA A 131 3.50 -5.74 -6.49
CA ALA A 131 2.63 -6.79 -5.94
C ALA A 131 3.39 -8.10 -5.72
N SER A 132 4.21 -8.50 -6.68
CA SER A 132 5.05 -9.71 -6.58
C SER A 132 6.05 -9.62 -5.43
N ALA A 133 6.73 -8.46 -5.27
CA ALA A 133 7.71 -8.26 -4.23
C ALA A 133 7.10 -8.25 -2.82
N TYR A 134 5.90 -7.69 -2.67
CA TYR A 134 5.14 -7.72 -1.42
C TYR A 134 4.54 -9.09 -1.12
N GLY A 135 4.51 -10.00 -2.12
CA GLY A 135 3.82 -11.28 -2.03
C GLY A 135 2.30 -11.12 -1.93
N ALA A 136 1.74 -10.04 -2.49
CA ALA A 136 0.31 -9.80 -2.50
C ALA A 136 -0.39 -10.77 -3.43
N GLU A 137 -1.52 -11.34 -2.99
CA GLU A 137 -2.28 -12.35 -3.73
C GLU A 137 -3.72 -11.91 -4.03
N ARG A 138 -4.25 -11.00 -3.22
CA ARG A 138 -5.67 -10.64 -3.22
C ARG A 138 -5.90 -9.14 -3.41
N THR A 139 -7.16 -8.80 -3.72
CA THR A 139 -7.67 -7.43 -3.69
C THR A 139 -9.04 -7.40 -2.99
N PRO A 140 -9.22 -6.58 -1.91
CA PRO A 140 -8.18 -5.79 -1.27
C PRO A 140 -7.28 -6.64 -0.36
N GLU A 141 -5.99 -6.27 -0.25
CA GLU A 141 -5.04 -6.86 0.70
C GLU A 141 -4.23 -5.75 1.35
N VAL A 142 -4.21 -5.73 2.68
CA VAL A 142 -3.68 -4.64 3.50
C VAL A 142 -2.31 -4.97 4.05
N PHE A 143 -1.36 -4.03 3.92
CA PHE A 143 -0.05 -4.03 4.57
C PHE A 143 0.09 -2.72 5.35
N LEU A 144 0.13 -2.79 6.67
CA LEU A 144 0.29 -1.64 7.54
C LEU A 144 1.71 -1.58 8.10
N PHE A 145 2.40 -0.48 7.82
CA PHE A 145 3.75 -0.20 8.28
C PHE A 145 3.75 0.90 9.33
N ASP A 146 4.60 0.76 10.35
CA ASP A 146 4.85 1.80 11.34
C ASP A 146 5.82 2.87 10.82
N LYS A 147 6.12 3.89 11.62
CA LYS A 147 7.07 4.97 11.31
C LYS A 147 8.50 4.51 11.04
N SER A 148 8.87 3.31 11.45
CA SER A 148 10.17 2.70 11.13
C SER A 148 10.13 1.92 9.81
N ALA A 149 9.00 1.95 9.09
CA ALA A 149 8.69 1.15 7.91
C ALA A 149 8.69 -0.36 8.17
N ALA A 150 8.44 -0.81 9.40
CA ALA A 150 8.28 -2.22 9.71
C ALA A 150 6.81 -2.64 9.58
N LEU A 151 6.55 -3.78 8.94
CA LEU A 151 5.20 -4.36 8.80
C LEU A 151 4.64 -4.74 10.17
N ARG A 152 3.48 -4.21 10.51
CA ARG A 152 2.83 -4.42 11.82
C ARG A 152 1.49 -5.11 11.73
N TYR A 153 0.84 -5.02 10.57
CA TYR A 153 -0.39 -5.76 10.29
C TYR A 153 -0.46 -6.11 8.81
N HIS A 154 -0.92 -7.33 8.52
CA HIS A 154 -1.21 -7.84 7.18
C HIS A 154 -2.57 -8.54 7.16
N GLY A 155 -3.44 -8.26 6.17
CA GLY A 155 -4.71 -8.97 6.01
C GLY A 155 -5.87 -8.13 5.48
N VAL A 156 -7.02 -8.17 6.17
CA VAL A 156 -8.27 -7.50 5.75
C VAL A 156 -8.51 -6.19 6.49
N ILE A 157 -9.45 -5.38 5.99
CA ILE A 157 -9.84 -4.11 6.61
C ILE A 157 -10.64 -4.35 7.89
N ASP A 158 -11.63 -5.23 7.83
CA ASP A 158 -12.48 -5.63 8.96
C ASP A 158 -13.03 -7.06 8.73
N ASP A 159 -13.85 -7.56 9.64
CA ASP A 159 -14.37 -8.93 9.60
C ASP A 159 -15.64 -9.11 8.74
N ASN A 160 -16.16 -8.04 8.12
CA ASN A 160 -17.36 -8.14 7.30
C ASN A 160 -17.32 -7.17 6.10
N TYR A 161 -17.00 -7.71 4.91
CA TYR A 161 -16.99 -6.90 3.69
C TYR A 161 -18.40 -6.50 3.23
N ASP A 162 -19.39 -7.37 3.43
CA ASP A 162 -20.72 -7.25 2.84
C ASP A 162 -21.60 -6.24 3.61
N ASP A 163 -21.64 -6.35 4.93
CA ASP A 163 -22.47 -5.48 5.78
C ASP A 163 -21.60 -4.72 6.80
N GLN A 164 -21.44 -3.42 6.55
CA GLN A 164 -20.70 -2.53 7.45
C GLN A 164 -21.33 -2.44 8.84
N THR A 165 -22.65 -2.61 8.96
CA THR A 165 -23.37 -2.53 10.24
C THR A 165 -23.16 -3.78 11.10
N ALA A 166 -22.81 -4.89 10.48
CA ALA A 166 -22.52 -6.16 11.12
C ALA A 166 -21.02 -6.35 11.47
N VAL A 167 -20.16 -5.38 11.19
CA VAL A 167 -18.74 -5.40 11.55
C VAL A 167 -18.59 -5.46 13.06
N LYS A 168 -17.90 -6.50 13.54
CA LYS A 168 -17.58 -6.72 14.97
C LYS A 168 -16.12 -6.39 15.29
N VAL A 169 -15.20 -6.66 14.36
CA VAL A 169 -13.77 -6.45 14.53
C VAL A 169 -13.25 -5.56 13.40
N LYS A 170 -12.68 -4.41 13.77
CA LYS A 170 -12.16 -3.41 12.84
C LYS A 170 -10.64 -3.52 12.71
N TYR A 171 -10.15 -4.67 12.25
CA TYR A 171 -8.73 -5.06 12.28
C TYR A 171 -7.75 -3.95 11.92
N LEU A 172 -7.94 -3.27 10.77
CA LEU A 172 -7.05 -2.18 10.35
C LEU A 172 -7.13 -0.98 11.30
N ARG A 173 -8.33 -0.58 11.74
CA ARG A 173 -8.50 0.53 12.68
C ARG A 173 -7.89 0.22 14.03
N ASP A 174 -8.12 -0.99 14.55
CA ASP A 174 -7.56 -1.44 15.83
C ASP A 174 -6.02 -1.46 15.78
N ALA A 175 -5.45 -1.88 14.65
CA ALA A 175 -4.01 -1.85 14.42
C ALA A 175 -3.46 -0.43 14.32
N LEU A 176 -4.16 0.49 13.62
CA LEU A 176 -3.80 1.90 13.54
C LEU A 176 -3.85 2.58 14.92
N ASP A 177 -4.92 2.34 15.69
CA ASP A 177 -5.07 2.92 17.03
C ASP A 177 -3.95 2.44 17.97
N ALA A 178 -3.55 1.16 17.88
CA ALA A 178 -2.42 0.63 18.63
C ALA A 178 -1.12 1.37 18.28
N LEU A 179 -0.80 1.51 16.98
CA LEU A 179 0.43 2.19 16.56
C LEU A 179 0.47 3.67 16.98
N ILE A 180 -0.65 4.38 16.82
CA ILE A 180 -0.77 5.80 17.22
C ILE A 180 -0.61 5.97 18.73
N SER A 181 -1.09 5.01 19.53
CA SER A 181 -0.90 5.01 20.98
C SER A 181 0.48 4.53 21.44
N GLY A 182 1.38 4.21 20.50
CA GLY A 182 2.74 3.73 20.80
C GLY A 182 2.83 2.27 21.22
N THR A 183 1.78 1.47 20.93
CA THR A 183 1.75 0.03 21.23
C THR A 183 1.74 -0.81 19.94
N LEU A 184 1.97 -2.10 20.06
CA LEU A 184 1.86 -3.02 18.94
C LEU A 184 0.42 -3.55 18.80
N PRO A 185 -0.06 -3.79 17.56
CA PRO A 185 -1.36 -4.41 17.33
C PRO A 185 -1.45 -5.79 18.03
N ARG A 186 -2.61 -6.08 18.62
CA ARG A 186 -2.87 -7.42 19.19
C ARG A 186 -3.04 -8.47 18.11
N THR A 187 -3.75 -8.11 17.02
CA THR A 187 -3.89 -8.93 15.82
C THR A 187 -2.93 -8.38 14.78
N THR A 188 -1.91 -9.15 14.44
CA THR A 188 -0.87 -8.75 13.48
C THR A 188 -1.12 -9.30 12.09
N GLU A 189 -1.97 -10.33 11.97
CA GLU A 189 -2.24 -10.99 10.70
C GLU A 189 -3.66 -11.55 10.66
N THR A 190 -4.31 -11.44 9.51
CA THR A 190 -5.58 -12.11 9.20
C THR A 190 -5.50 -12.66 7.79
N LYS A 191 -6.30 -13.70 7.48
CA LYS A 191 -6.35 -14.24 6.12
C LYS A 191 -6.97 -13.21 5.17
N PRO A 192 -6.28 -12.80 4.08
CA PRO A 192 -6.85 -11.91 3.09
C PRO A 192 -8.11 -12.50 2.44
N VAL A 193 -9.16 -11.70 2.33
CA VAL A 193 -10.44 -12.04 1.68
C VAL A 193 -10.63 -11.11 0.49
N GLY A 194 -10.76 -11.68 -0.71
CA GLY A 194 -10.88 -10.90 -1.92
C GLY A 194 -10.65 -11.71 -3.18
N CYS A 195 -10.76 -11.05 -4.33
CA CYS A 195 -10.41 -11.63 -5.62
C CYS A 195 -8.88 -11.82 -5.71
N SER A 196 -8.43 -12.82 -6.48
CA SER A 196 -6.99 -12.91 -6.79
C SER A 196 -6.54 -11.72 -7.63
N ILE A 197 -5.30 -11.27 -7.45
CA ILE A 197 -4.63 -10.36 -8.39
C ILE A 197 -4.64 -11.03 -9.78
N LYS A 198 -4.90 -10.22 -10.81
CA LYS A 198 -4.95 -10.70 -12.20
C LYS A 198 -3.57 -10.53 -12.82
N TRP A 199 -2.78 -11.59 -12.75
CA TRP A 199 -1.42 -11.61 -13.31
C TRP A 199 -1.41 -11.67 -14.84
N LYS A 200 -0.37 -11.08 -15.45
CA LYS A 200 -0.07 -11.15 -16.88
C LYS A 200 0.26 -12.56 -17.31
#